data_5b307a658056acb1f1dab92fc5fed13e
#
_entry.id   5b307a658056acb1f1dab92fc5fed13e
#
_cell.length_a   1.000
_cell.length_b   1.000
_cell.length_c   1.000
_cell.angle_alpha   90.00
_cell.angle_beta   90.00
_cell.angle_gamma   90.00
#
_symmetry.space_group_name_H-M   'P 1'
#
loop_
_entity.id
_entity.type
_entity.pdbx_description
1 polymer ?
#
loop_
_entity_poly.entity_id
_entity_poly.type
_entity_poly.pdbx_seq_one_letter_code
_entity_poly.pdbx_strand_id
1 'polypeptide(L)'
;TEAPIDLPEGELAGVSCADGRVLVQHLPEAAPAAILLLDAILPLDEGGTATSLAHAGELALDPACIARPEHLVFPGEDGRQAFALYYPPCNPDFAAPPGELPPLVVRSHGGPTGRASPALNLQIQFWTSRGFAVVDVDYAGSTGYGRAYRQLLDRSWGLLDVADCVAAARHLAAIGRVDAARLAIRGGSAGGYTTLCALTFHDLFKAGASWYGVADLEALQRDTHKFESRYLDRLVGPWPDAIEVYRARSPLHHAERLSCPVIFLQGLDDRVVPPNQAETMVAALRAKGLTVEYLAFEGEGHGFRKAATIETALLAEHAFFCRVLGIATAPPED
;
A
#
# COMPACT_ATOMS: atom_id res chain seq x y z
N THR A 1 -30.75 25.63 -7.21
CA THR A 1 -29.32 26.00 -7.29
C THR A 1 -28.61 25.28 -6.15
N GLU A 2 -27.63 24.41 -6.49
CA GLU A 2 -26.82 23.75 -5.50
C GLU A 2 -25.68 24.71 -5.13
N ALA A 3 -25.57 25.11 -3.86
CA ALA A 3 -24.43 25.85 -3.37
C ALA A 3 -23.40 24.85 -2.79
N PRO A 4 -22.11 24.96 -3.14
CA PRO A 4 -21.08 24.13 -2.54
C PRO A 4 -20.94 24.46 -1.05
N ILE A 5 -20.75 23.42 -0.23
CA ILE A 5 -20.32 23.58 1.16
C ILE A 5 -18.79 23.74 1.16
N ASP A 6 -18.30 24.79 1.78
CA ASP A 6 -16.87 24.99 1.95
C ASP A 6 -16.35 24.03 3.04
N LEU A 7 -15.62 23.00 2.60
CA LEU A 7 -15.05 21.98 3.46
C LEU A 7 -13.52 22.10 3.47
N PRO A 8 -12.87 21.78 4.59
CA PRO A 8 -11.42 21.68 4.63
C PRO A 8 -10.90 20.65 3.61
N GLU A 9 -9.71 20.88 3.06
CA GLU A 9 -9.04 19.93 2.15
C GLU A 9 -8.86 18.56 2.81
N GLY A 10 -9.16 17.50 2.06
CA GLY A 10 -9.05 16.12 2.51
C GLY A 10 -10.13 15.22 1.92
N GLU A 11 -10.05 13.94 2.26
CA GLU A 11 -11.08 12.98 1.88
C GLU A 11 -12.28 13.02 2.83
N LEU A 12 -13.45 12.71 2.30
CA LEU A 12 -14.65 12.55 3.07
C LEU A 12 -15.14 11.11 3.02
N ALA A 13 -15.51 10.56 4.16
CA ALA A 13 -16.02 9.21 4.31
C ALA A 13 -17.17 9.15 5.33
N GLY A 14 -17.87 8.02 5.40
CA GLY A 14 -18.79 7.73 6.47
C GLY A 14 -19.91 8.76 6.66
N VAL A 15 -20.61 9.15 5.57
CA VAL A 15 -21.70 10.15 5.63
C VAL A 15 -22.90 9.58 6.35
N SER A 16 -23.41 10.29 7.35
CA SER A 16 -24.68 9.99 8.06
C SER A 16 -25.53 11.24 8.14
N CYS A 17 -26.83 11.10 7.87
CA CYS A 17 -27.79 12.20 7.87
C CYS A 17 -28.93 11.90 8.86
N ALA A 18 -29.24 12.84 9.74
CA ALA A 18 -30.39 12.79 10.64
C ALA A 18 -30.84 14.21 11.02
N ASP A 19 -32.14 14.40 11.16
CA ASP A 19 -32.78 15.66 11.61
C ASP A 19 -32.25 16.90 10.88
N GLY A 20 -32.04 16.72 9.55
CA GLY A 20 -31.56 17.80 8.75
C GLY A 20 -30.08 18.13 8.98
N ARG A 21 -29.27 17.36 9.66
CA ARG A 21 -27.82 17.51 9.88
C ARG A 21 -27.05 16.41 9.17
N VAL A 22 -25.83 16.71 8.76
CA VAL A 22 -24.93 15.74 8.11
C VAL A 22 -23.68 15.58 8.96
N LEU A 23 -23.41 14.36 9.37
CA LEU A 23 -22.12 13.98 9.94
C LEU A 23 -21.25 13.35 8.87
N VAL A 24 -19.98 13.73 8.83
CA VAL A 24 -19.02 13.19 7.88
C VAL A 24 -17.69 12.96 8.56
N GLN A 25 -17.02 11.88 8.23
CA GLN A 25 -15.63 11.65 8.59
C GLN A 25 -14.75 12.44 7.61
N HIS A 26 -13.93 13.33 8.13
CA HIS A 26 -12.93 14.08 7.39
C HIS A 26 -11.54 13.49 7.61
N LEU A 27 -10.82 13.22 6.54
CA LEU A 27 -9.52 12.57 6.50
C LEU A 27 -8.51 13.52 5.81
N PRO A 28 -7.92 14.48 6.54
CA PRO A 28 -6.99 15.43 5.96
C PRO A 28 -5.64 14.80 5.64
N GLU A 29 -4.88 15.43 4.73
CA GLU A 29 -3.56 14.97 4.30
C GLU A 29 -2.47 15.16 5.35
N ALA A 30 -2.63 16.15 6.25
CA ALA A 30 -1.58 16.57 7.18
C ALA A 30 -2.07 16.74 8.63
N ALA A 31 -3.22 16.19 8.95
CA ALA A 31 -3.77 16.23 10.31
C ALA A 31 -4.52 14.94 10.64
N PRO A 32 -4.75 14.62 11.92
CA PRO A 32 -5.57 13.47 12.30
C PRO A 32 -6.99 13.54 11.76
N ALA A 33 -7.60 12.39 11.52
CA ALA A 33 -9.00 12.27 11.11
C ALA A 33 -9.93 12.96 12.11
N ALA A 34 -11.01 13.57 11.62
CA ALA A 34 -12.02 14.25 12.42
C ALA A 34 -13.44 13.83 12.04
N ILE A 35 -14.37 14.03 12.95
CA ILE A 35 -15.81 13.98 12.68
C ILE A 35 -16.31 15.40 12.56
N LEU A 36 -16.85 15.74 11.40
CA LEU A 36 -17.42 17.06 11.14
C LEU A 36 -18.95 16.97 11.18
N LEU A 37 -19.58 17.94 11.83
CA LEU A 37 -20.99 18.23 11.70
C LEU A 37 -21.15 19.35 10.67
N LEU A 38 -21.95 19.09 9.65
CA LEU A 38 -22.31 20.08 8.64
C LEU A 38 -23.71 20.59 8.98
N ASP A 39 -23.81 21.86 9.36
CA ASP A 39 -25.07 22.55 9.64
C ASP A 39 -25.69 23.13 8.35
N ALA A 40 -25.54 22.42 7.26
CA ALA A 40 -26.07 22.84 5.99
C ALA A 40 -27.36 22.09 5.70
N ILE A 41 -28.48 22.74 5.91
CA ILE A 41 -29.69 22.05 5.60
C ILE A 41 -30.68 22.96 4.91
N LEU A 42 -30.91 22.52 3.74
CA LEU A 42 -31.93 22.92 2.79
C LEU A 42 -32.83 24.12 3.19
N PRO A 43 -32.80 25.17 2.38
CA PRO A 43 -32.11 25.28 1.09
C PRO A 43 -30.63 25.65 1.23
N LEU A 44 -29.73 25.05 0.43
CA LEU A 44 -28.27 25.23 0.37
C LEU A 44 -27.83 26.64 -0.11
N ASP A 45 -28.71 27.63 0.02
CA ASP A 45 -28.53 28.96 -0.58
C ASP A 45 -27.66 29.89 0.28
N GLU A 46 -27.38 29.53 1.54
CA GLU A 46 -26.70 30.41 2.50
C GLU A 46 -25.31 29.96 2.96
N GLY A 47 -24.75 28.91 2.37
CA GLY A 47 -23.44 28.39 2.74
C GLY A 47 -23.46 27.71 4.12
N GLY A 48 -23.17 26.40 4.17
CA GLY A 48 -23.11 25.65 5.43
C GLY A 48 -21.78 25.82 6.13
N THR A 49 -21.77 25.74 7.46
CA THR A 49 -20.56 25.69 8.28
C THR A 49 -20.22 24.27 8.69
N ALA A 50 -18.93 23.95 8.69
CA ALA A 50 -18.44 22.68 9.20
C ALA A 50 -17.90 22.88 10.63
N THR A 51 -18.44 22.14 11.58
CA THR A 51 -17.97 22.16 12.98
C THR A 51 -17.32 20.83 13.30
N SER A 52 -16.06 20.86 13.80
CA SER A 52 -15.39 19.64 14.25
C SER A 52 -15.94 19.22 15.62
N LEU A 53 -16.46 18.00 15.69
CA LEU A 53 -17.01 17.41 16.91
C LEU A 53 -15.97 16.55 17.66
N ALA A 54 -15.09 15.89 16.93
CA ALA A 54 -14.09 14.99 17.50
C ALA A 54 -12.90 14.83 16.55
N HIS A 55 -11.74 14.55 17.12
CA HIS A 55 -10.51 14.20 16.39
C HIS A 55 -10.02 12.82 16.82
N ALA A 56 -9.30 12.13 15.94
CA ALA A 56 -8.72 10.81 16.21
C ALA A 56 -7.57 10.85 17.25
N GLY A 57 -7.13 12.02 17.66
CA GLY A 57 -6.10 12.26 18.66
C GLY A 57 -5.27 13.51 18.35
N GLU A 58 -4.31 13.80 19.22
CA GLU A 58 -3.29 14.81 18.96
C GLU A 58 -2.11 14.18 18.23
N LEU A 59 -1.58 14.87 17.24
CA LEU A 59 -0.40 14.44 16.50
C LEU A 59 0.83 15.17 17.09
N ALA A 60 1.68 14.41 17.80
CA ALA A 60 2.96 14.90 18.30
C ALA A 60 4.06 14.78 17.22
N LEU A 61 3.79 15.26 16.01
CA LEU A 61 4.72 15.28 14.89
C LEU A 61 4.85 16.71 14.40
N ASP A 62 6.09 17.16 14.17
CA ASP A 62 6.34 18.46 13.56
C ASP A 62 5.68 18.49 12.16
N PRO A 63 4.80 19.46 11.89
CA PRO A 63 4.20 19.63 10.57
C PRO A 63 5.22 19.72 9.43
N ALA A 64 6.44 20.22 9.70
CA ALA A 64 7.54 20.27 8.74
C ALA A 64 8.09 18.87 8.35
N CYS A 65 7.79 17.83 9.13
CA CYS A 65 8.12 16.43 8.82
C CYS A 65 7.02 15.70 8.02
N ILE A 66 5.92 16.40 7.69
CA ILE A 66 4.79 15.77 6.99
C ILE A 66 4.93 15.98 5.49
N ALA A 67 5.32 14.90 4.78
CA ALA A 67 5.28 14.86 3.33
C ALA A 67 3.83 14.87 2.83
N ARG A 68 3.50 15.80 1.95
CA ARG A 68 2.19 15.85 1.28
C ARG A 68 2.22 15.03 -0.02
N PRO A 69 1.10 14.38 -0.39
CA PRO A 69 1.03 13.64 -1.64
C PRO A 69 1.06 14.57 -2.87
N GLU A 70 1.83 14.17 -3.86
CA GLU A 70 1.75 14.71 -5.21
C GLU A 70 0.97 13.70 -6.07
N HIS A 71 -0.13 14.12 -6.68
CA HIS A 71 -0.88 13.27 -7.61
C HIS A 71 -0.06 13.02 -8.87
N LEU A 72 0.21 11.75 -9.13
CA LEU A 72 1.00 11.31 -10.27
C LEU A 72 0.10 10.62 -11.30
N VAL A 73 0.23 11.02 -12.57
CA VAL A 73 -0.34 10.34 -13.73
C VAL A 73 0.82 9.90 -14.60
N PHE A 74 0.88 8.61 -14.91
CA PHE A 74 1.99 8.04 -15.68
C PHE A 74 1.47 6.99 -16.69
N PRO A 75 2.24 6.68 -17.74
CA PRO A 75 1.86 5.65 -18.70
C PRO A 75 2.06 4.26 -18.10
N GLY A 76 1.02 3.43 -18.09
CA GLY A 76 1.14 1.98 -17.90
C GLY A 76 1.81 1.30 -19.10
N GLU A 77 2.15 0.02 -18.98
CA GLU A 77 2.85 -0.71 -20.07
C GLU A 77 2.06 -0.77 -21.38
N ASP A 78 0.74 -0.74 -21.32
CA ASP A 78 -0.18 -0.73 -22.47
C ASP A 78 -0.48 0.67 -23.02
N GLY A 79 0.19 1.70 -22.48
CA GLY A 79 0.02 3.11 -22.87
C GLY A 79 -1.23 3.78 -22.26
N ARG A 80 -2.03 3.07 -21.45
CA ARG A 80 -3.11 3.68 -20.69
C ARG A 80 -2.57 4.57 -19.57
N GLN A 81 -3.39 5.48 -19.05
CA GLN A 81 -3.07 6.23 -17.85
C GLN A 81 -3.17 5.33 -16.63
N ALA A 82 -2.16 5.40 -15.76
CA ALA A 82 -2.15 4.86 -14.42
C ALA A 82 -1.91 5.99 -13.42
N PHE A 83 -2.26 5.76 -12.16
CA PHE A 83 -2.33 6.80 -11.13
C PHE A 83 -1.57 6.37 -9.87
N ALA A 84 -1.04 7.34 -9.15
CA ALA A 84 -0.40 7.12 -7.86
C ALA A 84 -0.37 8.39 -7.02
N LEU A 85 -0.07 8.24 -5.73
CA LEU A 85 0.31 9.32 -4.84
C LEU A 85 1.81 9.21 -4.57
N TYR A 86 2.57 10.23 -4.93
CA TYR A 86 4.00 10.30 -4.69
C TYR A 86 4.29 11.19 -3.48
N TYR A 87 5.12 10.72 -2.58
CA TYR A 87 5.55 11.44 -1.37
C TYR A 87 7.08 11.57 -1.40
N PRO A 88 7.62 12.79 -1.58
CA PRO A 88 9.06 13.03 -1.49
C PRO A 88 9.55 12.85 -0.04
N PRO A 89 10.85 12.64 0.18
CA PRO A 89 11.44 12.74 1.50
C PRO A 89 11.13 14.08 2.13
N CYS A 90 10.82 14.10 3.43
CA CYS A 90 10.46 15.30 4.15
C CYS A 90 11.00 15.24 5.59
N ASN A 91 12.08 16.01 5.86
CA ASN A 91 12.66 16.17 7.17
C ASN A 91 13.36 17.52 7.22
N PRO A 92 13.00 18.44 8.15
CA PRO A 92 13.59 19.79 8.21
C PRO A 92 15.05 19.78 8.70
N ASP A 93 15.46 18.75 9.46
CA ASP A 93 16.78 18.68 10.11
C ASP A 93 17.83 17.93 9.30
N PHE A 94 17.37 17.13 8.31
CA PHE A 94 18.24 16.27 7.52
C PHE A 94 17.96 16.40 6.03
N ALA A 95 19.01 16.50 5.23
CA ALA A 95 18.97 16.51 3.78
C ALA A 95 20.02 15.55 3.22
N ALA A 96 19.72 14.96 2.07
CA ALA A 96 20.70 14.18 1.33
C ALA A 96 21.82 15.07 0.79
N PRO A 97 23.04 14.54 0.55
CA PRO A 97 24.09 15.25 -0.16
C PRO A 97 23.60 15.82 -1.50
N PRO A 98 24.13 16.97 -1.94
CA PRO A 98 23.73 17.55 -3.22
C PRO A 98 23.88 16.58 -4.39
N GLY A 99 22.80 16.38 -5.15
CA GLY A 99 22.77 15.49 -6.29
C GLY A 99 22.47 14.02 -6.00
N GLU A 100 22.33 13.65 -4.72
CA GLU A 100 21.88 12.30 -4.35
C GLU A 100 20.35 12.19 -4.45
N LEU A 101 19.89 11.21 -5.23
CA LEU A 101 18.47 10.90 -5.35
C LEU A 101 18.02 9.95 -4.24
N PRO A 102 16.78 10.08 -3.72
CA PRO A 102 16.28 9.22 -2.66
C PRO A 102 16.05 7.79 -3.14
N PRO A 103 16.21 6.78 -2.26
CA PRO A 103 15.66 5.46 -2.49
C PRO A 103 14.14 5.51 -2.55
N LEU A 104 13.52 4.58 -3.28
CA LEU A 104 12.07 4.50 -3.45
C LEU A 104 11.49 3.28 -2.76
N VAL A 105 10.40 3.48 -2.04
CA VAL A 105 9.48 2.43 -1.60
C VAL A 105 8.20 2.52 -2.42
N VAL A 106 7.96 1.53 -3.29
CA VAL A 106 6.68 1.35 -3.96
C VAL A 106 5.73 0.65 -3.01
N ARG A 107 4.55 1.21 -2.83
CA ARG A 107 3.49 0.65 -2.00
C ARG A 107 2.34 0.19 -2.89
N SER A 108 1.89 -1.05 -2.69
CA SER A 108 0.70 -1.62 -3.30
C SER A 108 -0.37 -1.84 -2.23
N HIS A 109 -1.55 -1.26 -2.43
CA HIS A 109 -2.66 -1.38 -1.49
C HIS A 109 -3.30 -2.77 -1.52
N GLY A 110 -4.05 -3.10 -0.46
CA GLY A 110 -4.84 -4.32 -0.38
C GLY A 110 -6.19 -4.23 -1.09
N GLY A 111 -6.95 -5.28 -0.99
CA GLY A 111 -8.31 -5.38 -1.55
C GLY A 111 -8.49 -6.58 -2.48
N PRO A 112 -7.99 -6.61 -3.74
CA PRO A 112 -7.18 -5.67 -4.52
C PRO A 112 -7.93 -4.46 -5.12
N THR A 113 -9.25 -4.38 -4.99
CA THR A 113 -10.06 -3.26 -5.49
C THR A 113 -10.22 -2.15 -4.45
N GLY A 114 -9.17 -1.89 -3.66
CA GLY A 114 -9.03 -0.72 -2.80
C GLY A 114 -8.57 0.52 -3.55
N ARG A 115 -7.86 1.42 -2.87
CA ARG A 115 -7.16 2.56 -3.44
C ARG A 115 -6.10 3.10 -2.50
N ALA A 116 -5.15 3.87 -3.01
CA ALA A 116 -4.35 4.79 -2.23
C ALA A 116 -5.23 5.91 -1.67
N SER A 117 -4.89 6.43 -0.50
CA SER A 117 -5.59 7.54 0.12
C SER A 117 -4.58 8.66 0.40
N PRO A 118 -4.88 9.92 0.04
CA PRO A 118 -4.05 11.07 0.38
C PRO A 118 -4.13 11.45 1.87
N ALA A 119 -5.04 10.86 2.63
CA ALA A 119 -5.16 11.09 4.06
C ALA A 119 -3.85 10.81 4.80
N LEU A 120 -3.62 11.54 5.90
CA LEU A 120 -2.42 11.37 6.72
C LEU A 120 -2.20 9.89 7.09
N ASN A 121 -1.08 9.35 6.65
CA ASN A 121 -0.66 7.98 6.92
C ASN A 121 0.71 7.99 7.61
N LEU A 122 0.75 7.68 8.91
CA LEU A 122 1.98 7.70 9.70
C LEU A 122 3.03 6.69 9.22
N GLN A 123 2.63 5.59 8.58
CA GLN A 123 3.60 4.67 7.97
C GLN A 123 4.32 5.31 6.78
N ILE A 124 3.62 6.11 5.97
CA ILE A 124 4.26 6.87 4.89
C ILE A 124 5.21 7.91 5.47
N GLN A 125 4.76 8.67 6.50
CA GLN A 125 5.59 9.68 7.16
C GLN A 125 6.84 9.05 7.83
N PHE A 126 6.74 7.83 8.34
CA PHE A 126 7.89 7.08 8.86
C PHE A 126 9.00 6.91 7.81
N TRP A 127 8.63 6.60 6.56
CA TRP A 127 9.59 6.43 5.46
C TRP A 127 10.12 7.78 4.97
N THR A 128 9.24 8.74 4.73
CA THR A 128 9.62 10.04 4.15
C THR A 128 10.51 10.85 5.09
N SER A 129 10.26 10.80 6.40
CA SER A 129 11.12 11.45 7.41
C SER A 129 12.51 10.82 7.54
N ARG A 130 12.71 9.61 6.99
CA ARG A 130 14.00 8.88 6.97
C ARG A 130 14.70 8.88 5.61
N GLY A 131 14.33 9.83 4.74
CA GLY A 131 14.98 10.04 3.45
C GLY A 131 14.53 9.14 2.31
N PHE A 132 13.50 8.32 2.50
CA PHE A 132 12.90 7.53 1.44
C PHE A 132 11.80 8.32 0.72
N ALA A 133 11.74 8.23 -0.59
CA ALA A 133 10.54 8.55 -1.33
C ALA A 133 9.56 7.37 -1.26
N VAL A 134 8.25 7.68 -1.25
CA VAL A 134 7.19 6.66 -1.30
C VAL A 134 6.29 6.93 -2.50
N VAL A 135 5.91 5.89 -3.23
CA VAL A 135 4.83 5.96 -4.21
C VAL A 135 3.76 4.93 -3.86
N ASP A 136 2.55 5.41 -3.56
CA ASP A 136 1.37 4.58 -3.28
C ASP A 136 0.56 4.46 -4.56
N VAL A 137 0.56 3.27 -5.18
CA VAL A 137 0.10 3.09 -6.56
C VAL A 137 -1.37 2.72 -6.59
N ASP A 138 -2.17 3.52 -7.29
CA ASP A 138 -3.53 3.18 -7.69
C ASP A 138 -3.50 2.36 -8.99
N TYR A 139 -3.05 1.12 -8.87
CA TYR A 139 -2.94 0.20 -10.01
C TYR A 139 -4.31 -0.11 -10.64
N ALA A 140 -4.31 -0.68 -11.85
CA ALA A 140 -5.51 -1.15 -12.53
C ALA A 140 -6.38 -1.99 -11.59
N GLY A 141 -7.63 -1.61 -11.43
CA GLY A 141 -8.55 -2.21 -10.46
C GLY A 141 -8.86 -1.35 -9.24
N SER A 142 -8.09 -0.28 -9.00
CA SER A 142 -8.33 0.65 -7.90
C SER A 142 -9.66 1.39 -8.07
N THR A 143 -10.30 1.71 -6.94
CA THR A 143 -11.48 2.57 -6.89
C THR A 143 -11.08 4.05 -6.99
N GLY A 144 -12.05 4.95 -7.22
CA GLY A 144 -11.80 6.39 -7.36
C GLY A 144 -11.69 6.87 -8.80
N TYR A 145 -11.31 6.02 -9.74
CA TYR A 145 -11.11 6.34 -11.16
C TYR A 145 -12.24 5.81 -12.07
N GLY A 146 -13.38 5.53 -11.50
CA GLY A 146 -14.57 5.05 -12.20
C GLY A 146 -14.60 3.53 -12.42
N ARG A 147 -15.77 3.07 -12.90
CA ARG A 147 -16.03 1.64 -13.09
C ARG A 147 -15.09 1.00 -14.11
N ALA A 148 -14.80 1.69 -15.21
CA ALA A 148 -13.94 1.17 -16.26
C ALA A 148 -12.53 0.85 -15.73
N TYR A 149 -11.93 1.75 -14.95
CA TYR A 149 -10.61 1.53 -14.34
C TYR A 149 -10.63 0.35 -13.35
N ARG A 150 -11.66 0.28 -12.50
CA ARG A 150 -11.82 -0.84 -11.57
C ARG A 150 -11.97 -2.19 -12.27
N GLN A 151 -12.63 -2.23 -13.44
CA GLN A 151 -12.84 -3.45 -14.23
C GLN A 151 -11.59 -3.91 -15.00
N LEU A 152 -10.55 -3.08 -15.11
CA LEU A 152 -9.28 -3.48 -15.73
C LEU A 152 -8.64 -4.69 -15.03
N LEU A 153 -8.90 -4.87 -13.75
CA LEU A 153 -8.35 -6.01 -13.00
C LEU A 153 -9.10 -7.33 -13.24
N ASP A 154 -10.26 -7.31 -13.90
CA ASP A 154 -11.02 -8.50 -14.23
C ASP A 154 -10.16 -9.43 -15.10
N ARG A 155 -9.91 -10.67 -14.64
CA ARG A 155 -9.01 -11.64 -15.26
C ARG A 155 -7.53 -11.19 -15.36
N SER A 156 -7.14 -10.10 -14.67
CA SER A 156 -5.82 -9.49 -14.81
C SER A 156 -5.06 -9.31 -13.49
N TRP A 157 -5.60 -9.79 -12.37
CA TRP A 157 -4.91 -9.74 -11.08
C TRP A 157 -3.62 -10.57 -11.10
N GLY A 158 -2.53 -9.99 -10.58
CA GLY A 158 -1.17 -10.52 -10.71
C GLY A 158 -0.49 -10.17 -12.03
N LEU A 159 -1.14 -9.38 -12.89
CA LEU A 159 -0.59 -8.88 -14.16
C LEU A 159 -0.58 -7.35 -14.20
N LEU A 160 -1.76 -6.71 -14.31
CA LEU A 160 -1.86 -5.26 -14.47
C LEU A 160 -1.53 -4.50 -13.19
N ASP A 161 -1.88 -5.01 -12.02
CA ASP A 161 -1.48 -4.46 -10.74
C ASP A 161 0.05 -4.45 -10.57
N VAL A 162 0.71 -5.52 -10.99
CA VAL A 162 2.18 -5.65 -10.99
C VAL A 162 2.81 -4.71 -12.01
N ALA A 163 2.29 -4.71 -13.25
CA ALA A 163 2.79 -3.86 -14.33
C ALA A 163 2.75 -2.38 -13.94
N ASP A 164 1.67 -1.92 -13.29
CA ASP A 164 1.54 -0.53 -12.85
C ASP A 164 2.50 -0.16 -11.72
N CYS A 165 2.74 -1.06 -10.75
CA CYS A 165 3.75 -0.84 -9.71
C CYS A 165 5.16 -0.73 -10.31
N VAL A 166 5.48 -1.57 -11.29
CA VAL A 166 6.75 -1.53 -12.04
C VAL A 166 6.86 -0.25 -12.85
N ALA A 167 5.77 0.14 -13.56
CA ALA A 167 5.74 1.34 -14.39
C ALA A 167 5.89 2.62 -13.55
N ALA A 168 5.26 2.71 -12.37
CA ALA A 168 5.40 3.82 -11.44
C ALA A 168 6.87 4.03 -11.01
N ALA A 169 7.55 2.94 -10.62
CA ALA A 169 8.95 3.00 -10.21
C ALA A 169 9.86 3.42 -11.38
N ARG A 170 9.66 2.85 -12.57
CA ARG A 170 10.41 3.22 -13.79
C ARG A 170 10.18 4.67 -14.18
N HIS A 171 8.95 5.14 -14.12
CA HIS A 171 8.59 6.51 -14.42
C HIS A 171 9.32 7.50 -13.51
N LEU A 172 9.25 7.31 -12.18
CA LEU A 172 9.92 8.19 -11.21
C LEU A 172 11.44 8.17 -11.35
N ALA A 173 12.05 7.03 -11.66
CA ALA A 173 13.46 6.92 -11.94
C ALA A 173 13.84 7.65 -13.26
N ALA A 174 13.04 7.49 -14.32
CA ALA A 174 13.28 8.10 -15.62
C ALA A 174 13.21 9.64 -15.59
N ILE A 175 12.31 10.20 -14.75
CA ILE A 175 12.21 11.67 -14.55
C ILE A 175 13.15 12.21 -13.47
N GLY A 176 14.07 11.38 -12.94
CA GLY A 176 15.08 11.78 -11.97
C GLY A 176 14.55 12.17 -10.58
N ARG A 177 13.42 11.60 -10.16
CA ARG A 177 12.86 11.84 -8.81
C ARG A 177 13.39 10.86 -7.76
N VAL A 178 13.90 9.69 -8.18
CA VAL A 178 14.39 8.63 -7.30
C VAL A 178 15.58 7.90 -7.91
N ASP A 179 16.38 7.25 -7.06
CA ASP A 179 17.52 6.45 -7.49
C ASP A 179 17.06 5.10 -8.08
N ALA A 180 17.31 4.89 -9.35
CA ALA A 180 16.96 3.65 -10.07
C ALA A 180 17.66 2.39 -9.51
N ALA A 181 18.77 2.55 -8.78
CA ALA A 181 19.49 1.44 -8.18
C ALA A 181 18.97 1.06 -6.78
N ARG A 182 18.13 1.90 -6.16
CA ARG A 182 17.64 1.74 -4.78
C ARG A 182 16.10 1.70 -4.74
N LEU A 183 15.50 0.73 -5.44
CA LEU A 183 14.06 0.54 -5.54
C LEU A 183 13.61 -0.66 -4.70
N ALA A 184 12.67 -0.46 -3.78
CA ALA A 184 12.02 -1.49 -2.99
C ALA A 184 10.50 -1.47 -3.22
N ILE A 185 9.83 -2.60 -2.96
CA ILE A 185 8.37 -2.72 -3.06
C ILE A 185 7.82 -3.35 -1.78
N ARG A 186 6.67 -2.85 -1.32
CA ARG A 186 5.95 -3.40 -0.17
C ARG A 186 4.45 -3.42 -0.39
N GLY A 187 3.77 -4.32 0.29
CA GLY A 187 2.31 -4.36 0.30
C GLY A 187 1.75 -5.31 1.33
N GLY A 188 0.48 -5.11 1.68
CA GLY A 188 -0.25 -5.96 2.60
C GLY A 188 -1.40 -6.70 1.91
N SER A 189 -1.70 -7.95 2.35
CA SER A 189 -2.82 -8.72 1.80
C SER A 189 -2.69 -8.92 0.28
N ALA A 190 -3.66 -8.50 -0.49
CA ALA A 190 -3.58 -8.47 -1.95
C ALA A 190 -2.38 -7.65 -2.47
N GLY A 191 -2.00 -6.56 -1.78
CA GLY A 191 -0.79 -5.81 -2.11
C GLY A 191 0.49 -6.60 -1.82
N GLY A 192 0.50 -7.46 -0.80
CA GLY A 192 1.58 -8.41 -0.55
C GLY A 192 1.73 -9.44 -1.68
N TYR A 193 0.62 -9.87 -2.26
CA TYR A 193 0.63 -10.70 -3.46
C TYR A 193 1.23 -9.96 -4.67
N THR A 194 0.76 -8.74 -4.94
CA THR A 194 1.34 -7.88 -6.00
C THR A 194 2.84 -7.68 -5.80
N THR A 195 3.28 -7.47 -4.55
CA THR A 195 4.70 -7.38 -4.18
C THR A 195 5.45 -8.66 -4.55
N LEU A 196 4.98 -9.83 -4.10
CA LEU A 196 5.63 -11.11 -4.39
C LEU A 196 5.64 -11.42 -5.90
N CYS A 197 4.56 -11.11 -6.63
CA CYS A 197 4.52 -11.22 -8.09
C CYS A 197 5.57 -10.31 -8.76
N ALA A 198 5.68 -9.05 -8.33
CA ALA A 198 6.66 -8.11 -8.85
C ALA A 198 8.10 -8.62 -8.66
N LEU A 199 8.41 -9.22 -7.51
CA LEU A 199 9.73 -9.78 -7.21
C LEU A 199 10.00 -11.11 -7.94
N THR A 200 8.96 -11.86 -8.27
CA THR A 200 9.09 -13.16 -8.94
C THR A 200 9.18 -13.00 -10.46
N PHE A 201 8.43 -12.06 -11.03
CA PHE A 201 8.27 -11.97 -12.49
C PHE A 201 9.02 -10.77 -13.12
N HIS A 202 9.62 -9.88 -12.30
CA HIS A 202 10.40 -8.72 -12.76
C HIS A 202 11.71 -8.58 -11.95
N ASP A 203 12.74 -7.98 -12.59
CA ASP A 203 14.08 -7.80 -12.00
C ASP A 203 14.35 -6.35 -11.53
N LEU A 204 13.29 -5.56 -11.36
CA LEU A 204 13.44 -4.13 -11.09
C LEU A 204 13.82 -3.83 -9.64
N PHE A 205 13.15 -4.50 -8.70
CA PHE A 205 13.29 -4.22 -7.27
C PHE A 205 14.48 -4.93 -6.65
N LYS A 206 15.14 -4.29 -5.69
CA LYS A 206 16.28 -4.82 -4.96
C LYS A 206 15.89 -5.50 -3.65
N ALA A 207 14.74 -5.15 -3.11
CA ALA A 207 14.17 -5.72 -1.89
C ALA A 207 12.64 -5.68 -1.94
N GLY A 208 12.00 -6.57 -1.18
CA GLY A 208 10.57 -6.52 -0.97
C GLY A 208 10.13 -6.84 0.44
N ALA A 209 8.94 -6.36 0.80
CA ALA A 209 8.29 -6.66 2.08
C ALA A 209 6.85 -7.11 1.85
N SER A 210 6.55 -8.34 2.25
CA SER A 210 5.21 -8.91 2.21
C SER A 210 4.59 -8.90 3.61
N TRP A 211 3.57 -8.07 3.79
CA TRP A 211 2.78 -7.98 5.00
C TRP A 211 1.55 -8.87 4.84
N TYR A 212 1.51 -10.01 5.54
CA TYR A 212 0.40 -10.98 5.46
C TYR A 212 -0.12 -11.17 4.02
N GLY A 213 0.81 -11.30 3.07
CA GLY A 213 0.50 -11.37 1.64
C GLY A 213 0.22 -12.79 1.15
N VAL A 214 -0.57 -12.86 0.08
CA VAL A 214 -0.87 -14.12 -0.61
C VAL A 214 0.33 -14.56 -1.45
N ALA A 215 0.70 -15.84 -1.39
CA ALA A 215 1.76 -16.42 -2.20
C ALA A 215 1.25 -17.51 -3.17
N ASP A 216 0.10 -18.12 -2.85
CA ASP A 216 -0.54 -19.18 -3.62
C ASP A 216 -2.04 -18.90 -3.77
N LEU A 217 -2.47 -18.57 -4.99
CA LEU A 217 -3.87 -18.30 -5.33
C LEU A 217 -4.75 -19.56 -5.26
N GLU A 218 -4.19 -20.74 -5.54
CA GLU A 218 -4.92 -22.01 -5.43
C GLU A 218 -5.27 -22.31 -3.97
N ALA A 219 -4.30 -22.16 -3.07
CA ALA A 219 -4.53 -22.30 -1.64
C ALA A 219 -5.51 -21.24 -1.11
N LEU A 220 -5.37 -19.97 -1.53
CA LEU A 220 -6.30 -18.91 -1.18
C LEU A 220 -7.73 -19.24 -1.59
N GLN A 221 -7.94 -19.74 -2.83
CA GLN A 221 -9.28 -20.12 -3.32
C GLN A 221 -9.91 -21.25 -2.50
N ARG A 222 -9.11 -22.21 -2.03
CA ARG A 222 -9.60 -23.31 -1.20
C ARG A 222 -9.93 -22.90 0.24
N ASP A 223 -9.13 -22.00 0.78
CA ASP A 223 -9.15 -21.63 2.20
C ASP A 223 -9.94 -20.34 2.46
N THR A 224 -10.40 -19.63 1.40
CA THR A 224 -11.11 -18.35 1.54
C THR A 224 -12.47 -18.52 2.20
N HIS A 225 -12.90 -17.47 2.90
CA HIS A 225 -14.18 -17.46 3.59
C HIS A 225 -15.37 -17.22 2.62
N LYS A 226 -16.57 -17.52 3.11
CA LYS A 226 -17.83 -17.48 2.33
C LYS A 226 -18.05 -16.19 1.53
N PHE A 227 -17.67 -15.03 2.07
CA PHE A 227 -17.93 -13.74 1.42
C PHE A 227 -17.04 -13.50 0.20
N GLU A 228 -15.87 -14.15 0.12
CA GLU A 228 -14.94 -14.02 -1.01
C GLU A 228 -14.92 -15.24 -1.95
N SER A 229 -15.77 -16.23 -1.67
CA SER A 229 -15.76 -17.53 -2.38
C SER A 229 -15.90 -17.44 -3.92
N ARG A 230 -16.44 -16.33 -4.46
CA ARG A 230 -16.56 -16.06 -5.89
C ARG A 230 -15.74 -14.87 -6.38
N TYR A 231 -14.97 -14.26 -5.48
CA TYR A 231 -14.22 -13.06 -5.80
C TYR A 231 -13.09 -13.35 -6.79
N LEU A 232 -12.37 -14.45 -6.60
CA LEU A 232 -11.27 -14.86 -7.47
C LEU A 232 -11.76 -15.34 -8.85
N ASP A 233 -12.99 -15.85 -8.97
CA ASP A 233 -13.59 -16.20 -10.28
C ASP A 233 -13.55 -15.01 -11.25
N ARG A 234 -13.76 -13.79 -10.72
CA ARG A 234 -13.72 -12.56 -11.49
C ARG A 234 -12.29 -12.08 -11.76
N LEU A 235 -11.42 -12.12 -10.76
CA LEU A 235 -10.08 -11.55 -10.81
C LEU A 235 -9.08 -12.43 -11.57
N VAL A 236 -9.23 -13.75 -11.49
CA VAL A 236 -8.31 -14.74 -12.05
C VAL A 236 -9.01 -15.59 -13.13
N GLY A 237 -10.12 -16.21 -12.77
CA GLY A 237 -10.90 -17.07 -13.64
C GLY A 237 -11.76 -18.05 -12.86
N PRO A 238 -12.77 -18.71 -13.52
CA PRO A 238 -13.68 -19.60 -12.83
C PRO A 238 -12.94 -20.80 -12.26
N TRP A 239 -13.19 -21.07 -10.98
CA TRP A 239 -12.65 -22.26 -10.31
C TRP A 239 -13.60 -23.44 -10.44
N PRO A 240 -13.11 -24.68 -10.72
CA PRO A 240 -11.69 -25.08 -10.91
C PRO A 240 -11.19 -24.99 -12.36
N ASP A 241 -12.01 -24.54 -13.31
CA ASP A 241 -11.69 -24.60 -14.75
C ASP A 241 -10.42 -23.83 -15.12
N ALA A 242 -10.12 -22.75 -14.39
CA ALA A 242 -8.96 -21.91 -14.61
C ALA A 242 -7.75 -22.26 -13.72
N ILE A 243 -7.66 -23.45 -13.14
CA ILE A 243 -6.62 -23.85 -12.17
C ILE A 243 -5.20 -23.58 -12.65
N GLU A 244 -4.91 -23.76 -13.94
CA GLU A 244 -3.59 -23.48 -14.50
C GLU A 244 -3.25 -21.98 -14.50
N VAL A 245 -4.26 -21.10 -14.59
CA VAL A 245 -4.07 -19.65 -14.45
C VAL A 245 -3.74 -19.29 -13.01
N TYR A 246 -4.40 -19.91 -12.03
CA TYR A 246 -4.09 -19.72 -10.60
C TYR A 246 -2.63 -20.10 -10.32
N ARG A 247 -2.19 -21.27 -10.79
CA ARG A 247 -0.81 -21.75 -10.63
C ARG A 247 0.20 -20.85 -11.33
N ALA A 248 -0.07 -20.50 -12.59
CA ALA A 248 0.83 -19.66 -13.37
C ALA A 248 1.04 -18.25 -12.77
N ARG A 249 0.06 -17.74 -11.98
CA ARG A 249 0.13 -16.45 -11.31
C ARG A 249 0.49 -16.53 -9.83
N SER A 250 0.70 -17.72 -9.28
CA SER A 250 1.10 -17.87 -7.87
C SER A 250 2.61 -17.76 -7.73
N PRO A 251 3.15 -16.75 -7.01
CA PRO A 251 4.59 -16.60 -6.79
C PRO A 251 5.25 -17.85 -6.23
N LEU A 252 4.54 -18.59 -5.38
CA LEU A 252 5.05 -19.81 -4.76
C LEU A 252 5.48 -20.86 -5.80
N HIS A 253 4.70 -21.03 -6.88
CA HIS A 253 4.99 -22.02 -7.94
C HIS A 253 6.16 -21.61 -8.85
N HIS A 254 6.65 -20.38 -8.68
CA HIS A 254 7.74 -19.78 -9.45
C HIS A 254 8.83 -19.20 -8.55
N ALA A 255 8.93 -19.68 -7.30
CA ALA A 255 9.89 -19.17 -6.31
C ALA A 255 11.34 -19.24 -6.79
N GLU A 256 11.67 -20.14 -7.73
CA GLU A 256 12.96 -20.24 -8.38
C GLU A 256 13.33 -19.00 -9.22
N ARG A 257 12.37 -18.19 -9.64
CA ARG A 257 12.59 -16.96 -10.41
C ARG A 257 12.90 -15.76 -9.52
N LEU A 258 12.41 -15.74 -8.29
CA LEU A 258 12.64 -14.64 -7.36
C LEU A 258 14.11 -14.58 -6.95
N SER A 259 14.77 -13.45 -7.13
CA SER A 259 16.24 -13.32 -7.00
C SER A 259 16.70 -12.25 -5.99
N CYS A 260 15.79 -11.50 -5.39
CA CYS A 260 16.13 -10.47 -4.41
C CYS A 260 15.74 -10.84 -2.98
N PRO A 261 16.36 -10.21 -1.94
CA PRO A 261 15.96 -10.39 -0.55
C PRO A 261 14.52 -9.98 -0.25
N VAL A 262 13.84 -10.73 0.64
CA VAL A 262 12.46 -10.46 1.04
C VAL A 262 12.29 -10.57 2.56
N ILE A 263 11.54 -9.64 3.14
CA ILE A 263 11.03 -9.74 4.52
C ILE A 263 9.54 -10.06 4.52
N PHE A 264 9.13 -11.05 5.32
CA PHE A 264 7.74 -11.43 5.54
C PHE A 264 7.32 -11.07 6.95
N LEU A 265 6.14 -10.47 7.07
CA LEU A 265 5.55 -9.99 8.32
C LEU A 265 4.15 -10.57 8.42
N GLN A 266 3.92 -11.48 9.41
CA GLN A 266 2.72 -12.32 9.44
C GLN A 266 2.10 -12.36 10.83
N GLY A 267 0.78 -12.18 10.93
CA GLY A 267 0.01 -12.45 12.13
C GLY A 267 -0.34 -13.93 12.23
N LEU A 268 -0.10 -14.55 13.39
CA LEU A 268 -0.34 -16.00 13.56
C LEU A 268 -1.84 -16.34 13.70
N ASP A 269 -2.67 -15.36 14.06
CA ASP A 269 -4.13 -15.52 14.15
C ASP A 269 -4.86 -15.08 12.87
N ASP A 270 -4.12 -14.89 11.77
CA ASP A 270 -4.69 -14.47 10.48
C ASP A 270 -5.53 -15.60 9.87
N ARG A 271 -6.84 -15.31 9.72
CA ARG A 271 -7.82 -16.23 9.11
C ARG A 271 -8.26 -15.81 7.71
N VAL A 272 -7.76 -14.68 7.22
CA VAL A 272 -8.03 -14.19 5.85
C VAL A 272 -6.94 -14.66 4.91
N VAL A 273 -5.68 -14.44 5.30
CA VAL A 273 -4.50 -15.00 4.63
C VAL A 273 -3.72 -15.79 5.68
N PRO A 274 -3.97 -17.11 5.78
CA PRO A 274 -3.37 -17.93 6.83
C PRO A 274 -1.84 -17.95 6.77
N PRO A 275 -1.14 -18.14 7.93
CA PRO A 275 0.33 -18.09 8.03
C PRO A 275 1.06 -19.05 7.08
N ASN A 276 0.44 -20.16 6.71
CA ASN A 276 1.01 -21.14 5.77
C ASN A 276 1.37 -20.53 4.40
N GLN A 277 0.69 -19.45 3.98
CA GLN A 277 1.02 -18.73 2.76
C GLN A 277 2.44 -18.15 2.83
N ALA A 278 2.74 -17.43 3.91
CA ALA A 278 4.08 -16.87 4.14
C ALA A 278 5.11 -17.97 4.42
N GLU A 279 4.79 -18.95 5.29
CA GLU A 279 5.70 -20.01 5.72
C GLU A 279 6.19 -20.87 4.55
N THR A 280 5.29 -21.25 3.65
CA THR A 280 5.63 -22.06 2.49
C THR A 280 6.56 -21.29 1.54
N MET A 281 6.25 -20.00 1.29
CA MET A 281 7.11 -19.15 0.46
C MET A 281 8.48 -18.93 1.09
N VAL A 282 8.53 -18.64 2.39
CA VAL A 282 9.77 -18.49 3.16
C VAL A 282 10.64 -19.76 3.08
N ALA A 283 10.02 -20.93 3.24
CA ALA A 283 10.73 -22.21 3.14
C ALA A 283 11.32 -22.42 1.73
N ALA A 284 10.54 -22.12 0.68
CA ALA A 284 11.01 -22.24 -0.71
C ALA A 284 12.19 -21.29 -1.01
N LEU A 285 12.11 -20.04 -0.56
CA LEU A 285 13.17 -19.06 -0.79
C LEU A 285 14.43 -19.37 0.01
N ARG A 286 14.31 -19.84 1.25
CA ARG A 286 15.44 -20.28 2.07
C ARG A 286 16.13 -21.50 1.47
N ALA A 287 15.37 -22.46 0.94
CA ALA A 287 15.93 -23.62 0.24
C ALA A 287 16.76 -23.23 -1.00
N LYS A 288 16.40 -22.11 -1.63
CA LYS A 288 17.15 -21.50 -2.73
C LYS A 288 18.41 -20.74 -2.28
N GLY A 289 18.60 -20.51 -0.98
CA GLY A 289 19.72 -19.76 -0.42
C GLY A 289 19.56 -18.24 -0.48
N LEU A 290 18.34 -17.74 -0.67
CA LEU A 290 18.06 -16.31 -0.63
C LEU A 290 18.02 -15.77 0.81
N THR A 291 18.37 -14.49 0.96
CA THR A 291 18.20 -13.77 2.22
C THR A 291 16.71 -13.52 2.46
N VAL A 292 16.15 -14.20 3.45
CA VAL A 292 14.74 -14.10 3.84
C VAL A 292 14.63 -13.88 5.33
N GLU A 293 13.96 -12.79 5.71
CA GLU A 293 13.53 -12.56 7.09
C GLU A 293 12.05 -12.91 7.24
N TYR A 294 11.68 -13.49 8.38
CA TYR A 294 10.31 -13.83 8.70
C TYR A 294 10.03 -13.48 10.15
N LEU A 295 9.13 -12.53 10.34
CA LEU A 295 8.64 -12.11 11.64
C LEU A 295 7.18 -12.53 11.78
N ALA A 296 6.91 -13.40 12.73
CA ALA A 296 5.57 -13.87 13.06
C ALA A 296 5.11 -13.26 14.39
N PHE A 297 3.89 -12.78 14.44
CA PHE A 297 3.35 -12.04 15.59
C PHE A 297 2.17 -12.77 16.21
N GLU A 298 2.33 -13.22 17.45
CA GLU A 298 1.27 -13.87 18.23
C GLU A 298 0.15 -12.88 18.59
N GLY A 299 -1.10 -13.33 18.49
CA GLY A 299 -2.28 -12.52 18.82
C GLY A 299 -2.53 -11.36 17.83
N GLU A 300 -1.94 -11.42 16.62
CA GLU A 300 -2.25 -10.55 15.51
C GLU A 300 -2.95 -11.34 14.40
N GLY A 301 -4.01 -10.74 13.85
CA GLY A 301 -4.76 -11.29 12.72
C GLY A 301 -4.40 -10.63 11.39
N HIS A 302 -5.39 -10.56 10.49
CA HIS A 302 -5.22 -9.89 9.19
C HIS A 302 -5.16 -8.37 9.37
N GLY A 303 -3.95 -7.80 9.26
CA GLY A 303 -3.65 -6.42 9.63
C GLY A 303 -3.29 -6.28 11.11
N PHE A 304 -2.11 -5.72 11.38
CA PHE A 304 -1.63 -5.56 12.75
C PHE A 304 -2.35 -4.41 13.46
N ARG A 305 -2.69 -4.60 14.72
CA ARG A 305 -3.47 -3.66 15.54
C ARG A 305 -2.75 -3.19 16.80
N LYS A 306 -1.84 -4.00 17.33
CA LYS A 306 -1.06 -3.63 18.53
C LYS A 306 0.04 -2.65 18.11
N ALA A 307 0.15 -1.52 18.81
CA ALA A 307 1.15 -0.49 18.54
C ALA A 307 2.58 -1.07 18.52
N ALA A 308 2.92 -1.90 19.51
CA ALA A 308 4.24 -2.54 19.60
C ALA A 308 4.54 -3.45 18.39
N THR A 309 3.53 -4.16 17.87
CA THR A 309 3.69 -4.99 16.66
C THR A 309 3.94 -4.14 15.43
N ILE A 310 3.16 -3.06 15.26
CA ILE A 310 3.31 -2.13 14.13
C ILE A 310 4.69 -1.48 14.16
N GLU A 311 5.14 -1.02 15.32
CA GLU A 311 6.46 -0.42 15.52
C GLU A 311 7.58 -1.42 15.20
N THR A 312 7.54 -2.61 15.79
CA THR A 312 8.53 -3.68 15.53
C THR A 312 8.59 -4.03 14.05
N ALA A 313 7.43 -4.18 13.40
CA ALA A 313 7.35 -4.53 11.99
C ALA A 313 7.95 -3.44 11.09
N LEU A 314 7.63 -2.16 11.35
CA LEU A 314 8.17 -1.03 10.59
C LEU A 314 9.68 -0.86 10.78
N LEU A 315 10.17 -0.98 12.02
CA LEU A 315 11.60 -0.88 12.31
C LEU A 315 12.38 -2.02 11.67
N ALA A 316 11.87 -3.25 11.73
CA ALA A 316 12.49 -4.41 11.09
C ALA A 316 12.54 -4.26 9.56
N GLU A 317 11.43 -3.83 8.94
CA GLU A 317 11.37 -3.59 7.50
C GLU A 317 12.35 -2.47 7.07
N HIS A 318 12.41 -1.38 7.83
CA HIS A 318 13.34 -0.28 7.57
C HIS A 318 14.80 -0.75 7.66
N ALA A 319 15.17 -1.44 8.74
CA ALA A 319 16.53 -1.99 8.92
C ALA A 319 16.88 -2.97 7.79
N PHE A 320 15.91 -3.81 7.37
CA PHE A 320 16.07 -4.73 6.25
C PHE A 320 16.33 -3.98 4.93
N PHE A 321 15.50 -2.99 4.59
CA PHE A 321 15.69 -2.21 3.37
C PHE A 321 16.98 -1.40 3.37
N CYS A 322 17.32 -0.74 4.49
CA CYS A 322 18.62 -0.03 4.61
C CYS A 322 19.79 -0.95 4.34
N ARG A 323 19.81 -2.14 4.95
CA ARG A 323 20.88 -3.14 4.76
C ARG A 323 20.98 -3.61 3.30
N VAL A 324 19.85 -3.93 2.68
CA VAL A 324 19.83 -4.45 1.30
C VAL A 324 20.17 -3.36 0.28
N LEU A 325 19.72 -2.13 0.49
CA LEU A 325 19.96 -1.00 -0.41
C LEU A 325 21.29 -0.27 -0.13
N GLY A 326 22.08 -0.72 0.84
CA GLY A 326 23.35 -0.11 1.19
C GLY A 326 23.23 1.30 1.78
N ILE A 327 22.13 1.56 2.51
CA ILE A 327 21.87 2.84 3.16
C ILE A 327 22.43 2.78 4.57
N ALA A 328 23.31 3.72 4.92
CA ALA A 328 23.82 3.84 6.27
C ALA A 328 22.71 4.28 7.23
N THR A 329 22.51 3.52 8.29
CA THR A 329 21.66 3.92 9.41
C THR A 329 22.54 4.57 10.48
N ALA A 330 22.07 5.63 11.15
CA ALA A 330 22.74 6.09 12.35
C ALA A 330 22.84 4.93 13.37
N PRO A 331 23.96 4.79 14.09
CA PRO A 331 24.02 3.81 15.18
C PRO A 331 22.88 4.10 16.16
N PRO A 332 22.31 3.05 16.82
CA PRO A 332 21.35 3.29 17.88
C PRO A 332 21.94 4.23 18.91
N GLU A 333 21.21 5.25 19.31
CA GLU A 333 21.57 6.08 20.46
C GLU A 333 21.53 5.17 21.69
N ASP A 334 22.67 5.09 22.43
CA ASP A 334 22.83 4.33 23.67
C ASP A 334 21.92 4.82 24.80
#